data_f0d3e437a917e0c8ee74cfe37dbfa5b2
#
_entry.id   f0d3e437a917e0c8ee74cfe37dbfa5b2
#
_cell.length_a   1.000
_cell.length_b   1.000
_cell.length_c   1.000
_cell.angle_alpha   90.00
_cell.angle_beta   90.00
_cell.angle_gamma   90.00
#
_symmetry.space_group_name_H-M   'P 1'
#
loop_
_entity.id
_entity.type
_entity.pdbx_description
1 polymer ?
#
loop_
_entity_poly.entity_id
_entity_poly.type
_entity_poly.pdbx_seq_one_letter_code
_entity_poly.pdbx_strand_id
1 'polypeptide(L)'
;MKVTILLENTVCRSDMKCEHGLSIHIAADKHNLLFDMGPNAMFLENAEQLGVDIKAVDIAFLSHAHDDHCGGLELFLKRNDRAPVYLQKEVWGEYYVVTPDKCEYAGMDKALHRFDDRFRLTEGVTVIDDELTLFSGGMGRDYWSHANDTLCEKVGDDFPKDAFRHEQDLLVTSGGRTALFAGCAHNGIVNILRRAEEILGRSPDVVFAGFHLFNPSLNAPEPRALIDAVAGELKARTNTKYYTGHCTGLQAYRELKEMLGDQIDYMSGGSVFEI
;
A
#
# COMPACT_ATOMS: atom_id res chain seq x y z
N MET A 1 -14.70 11.45 -2.73
CA MET A 1 -14.04 10.42 -3.57
C MET A 1 -14.63 9.05 -3.28
N LYS A 2 -14.57 8.13 -4.27
CA LYS A 2 -15.01 6.74 -4.09
C LYS A 2 -13.80 5.82 -4.14
N VAL A 3 -13.63 4.99 -3.12
CA VAL A 3 -12.52 4.02 -2.99
C VAL A 3 -13.09 2.61 -3.08
N THR A 4 -12.55 1.79 -3.98
CA THR A 4 -12.99 0.41 -4.22
C THR A 4 -11.79 -0.53 -4.07
N ILE A 5 -11.88 -1.48 -3.15
CA ILE A 5 -10.82 -2.48 -2.93
C ILE A 5 -10.97 -3.58 -3.96
N LEU A 6 -10.06 -3.63 -4.94
CA LEU A 6 -10.10 -4.62 -6.02
C LEU A 6 -9.51 -5.96 -5.57
N LEU A 7 -8.44 -5.93 -4.77
CA LEU A 7 -7.78 -7.12 -4.25
C LEU A 7 -7.29 -6.87 -2.83
N GLU A 8 -7.49 -7.85 -1.97
CA GLU A 8 -6.99 -7.93 -0.60
C GLU A 8 -6.99 -9.42 -0.17
N ASN A 9 -6.39 -9.73 0.98
CA ASN A 9 -6.25 -11.10 1.50
C ASN A 9 -7.60 -11.77 1.85
N THR A 10 -8.67 -10.99 1.96
CA THR A 10 -10.03 -11.42 2.25
C THR A 10 -11.02 -10.80 1.27
N VAL A 11 -12.24 -11.31 1.21
CA VAL A 11 -13.32 -10.73 0.40
C VAL A 11 -14.59 -10.56 1.23
N CYS A 12 -15.34 -9.49 0.95
CA CYS A 12 -16.67 -9.26 1.55
C CYS A 12 -17.83 -9.78 0.66
N ARG A 13 -17.51 -10.35 -0.52
CA ARG A 13 -18.47 -10.87 -1.51
C ARG A 13 -18.06 -12.26 -1.97
N SER A 14 -19.01 -13.17 -2.12
CA SER A 14 -18.77 -14.56 -2.53
C SER A 14 -18.43 -14.76 -4.01
N ASP A 15 -18.71 -13.75 -4.85
CA ASP A 15 -18.40 -13.75 -6.29
C ASP A 15 -17.04 -13.17 -6.64
N MET A 16 -16.24 -12.83 -5.62
CA MET A 16 -14.89 -12.31 -5.77
C MET A 16 -13.83 -13.27 -5.27
N LYS A 17 -12.60 -13.04 -5.71
CA LYS A 17 -11.42 -13.79 -5.31
C LYS A 17 -10.53 -12.95 -4.39
N CYS A 18 -9.83 -13.62 -3.47
CA CYS A 18 -8.82 -13.01 -2.60
C CYS A 18 -7.50 -13.76 -2.71
N GLU A 19 -6.43 -13.05 -2.52
CA GLU A 19 -5.07 -13.56 -2.46
C GLU A 19 -4.22 -12.59 -1.65
N HIS A 20 -3.05 -13.03 -1.17
CA HIS A 20 -2.11 -12.13 -0.54
C HIS A 20 -1.66 -11.06 -1.53
N GLY A 21 -1.99 -9.81 -1.27
CA GLY A 21 -1.69 -8.67 -2.12
C GLY A 21 -2.72 -7.56 -1.97
N LEU A 22 -2.45 -6.41 -2.60
CA LEU A 22 -3.30 -5.23 -2.53
C LEU A 22 -3.50 -4.60 -3.91
N SER A 23 -4.74 -4.18 -4.19
CA SER A 23 -5.06 -3.29 -5.31
C SER A 23 -6.29 -2.46 -4.97
N ILE A 24 -6.17 -1.14 -5.15
CA ILE A 24 -7.21 -0.16 -4.80
C ILE A 24 -7.51 0.73 -6.00
N HIS A 25 -8.77 0.82 -6.37
CA HIS A 25 -9.25 1.80 -7.34
C HIS A 25 -9.83 3.02 -6.62
N ILE A 26 -9.47 4.22 -7.10
CA ILE A 26 -9.86 5.49 -6.48
C ILE A 26 -10.45 6.39 -7.57
N ALA A 27 -11.75 6.69 -7.48
CA ALA A 27 -12.40 7.70 -8.30
C ALA A 27 -12.46 9.02 -7.49
N ALA A 28 -11.56 9.93 -7.81
CA ALA A 28 -11.46 11.26 -7.22
C ALA A 28 -12.22 12.30 -8.07
N ASP A 29 -12.14 13.60 -7.76
CA ASP A 29 -12.89 14.62 -8.50
C ASP A 29 -12.34 14.81 -9.92
N LYS A 30 -11.01 14.73 -10.10
CA LYS A 30 -10.35 14.96 -11.38
C LYS A 30 -9.79 13.68 -12.00
N HIS A 31 -9.46 12.69 -11.16
CA HIS A 31 -8.68 11.53 -11.56
C HIS A 31 -9.39 10.20 -11.27
N ASN A 32 -9.10 9.25 -12.13
CA ASN A 32 -9.47 7.85 -11.99
C ASN A 32 -8.19 7.03 -11.79
N LEU A 33 -7.90 6.63 -10.56
CA LEU A 33 -6.60 6.16 -10.13
C LEU A 33 -6.60 4.65 -9.84
N LEU A 34 -5.44 4.02 -10.05
CA LEU A 34 -5.15 2.68 -9.57
C LEU A 34 -3.92 2.73 -8.64
N PHE A 35 -4.07 2.24 -7.42
CA PHE A 35 -3.00 2.14 -6.43
C PHE A 35 -2.73 0.65 -6.17
N ASP A 36 -1.54 0.17 -6.55
CA ASP A 36 -1.09 -1.21 -6.58
C ASP A 36 -1.93 -2.14 -7.49
N MET A 37 -1.35 -3.26 -7.93
CA MET A 37 -1.93 -4.19 -8.91
C MET A 37 -1.98 -5.63 -8.40
N GLY A 38 -1.64 -5.87 -7.12
CA GLY A 38 -1.57 -7.22 -6.58
C GLY A 38 -0.50 -8.10 -7.22
N PRO A 39 -0.51 -9.41 -6.91
CA PRO A 39 0.50 -10.36 -7.40
C PRO A 39 0.27 -10.81 -8.86
N ASN A 40 -0.96 -10.70 -9.37
CA ASN A 40 -1.33 -11.30 -10.66
C ASN A 40 -2.62 -10.70 -11.26
N ALA A 41 -3.30 -11.44 -12.15
CA ALA A 41 -4.50 -11.00 -12.87
C ALA A 41 -5.75 -10.83 -12.00
N MET A 42 -5.75 -11.25 -10.75
CA MET A 42 -6.95 -11.33 -9.92
C MET A 42 -7.61 -9.95 -9.71
N PHE A 43 -6.80 -8.88 -9.61
CA PHE A 43 -7.34 -7.52 -9.50
C PHE A 43 -8.16 -7.11 -10.74
N LEU A 44 -7.79 -7.57 -11.95
CA LEU A 44 -8.54 -7.33 -13.20
C LEU A 44 -9.87 -8.09 -13.19
N GLU A 45 -9.87 -9.35 -12.77
CA GLU A 45 -11.06 -10.18 -12.66
C GLU A 45 -12.05 -9.57 -11.66
N ASN A 46 -11.56 -9.15 -10.51
CA ASN A 46 -12.35 -8.48 -9.49
C ASN A 46 -12.85 -7.09 -9.94
N ALA A 47 -12.02 -6.32 -10.66
CA ALA A 47 -12.45 -5.04 -11.24
C ALA A 47 -13.64 -5.21 -12.18
N GLU A 48 -13.63 -6.26 -13.02
CA GLU A 48 -14.75 -6.59 -13.91
C GLU A 48 -16.02 -6.91 -13.13
N GLN A 49 -15.94 -7.71 -12.05
CA GLN A 49 -17.07 -8.03 -11.17
C GLN A 49 -17.64 -6.81 -10.44
N LEU A 50 -16.79 -5.81 -10.17
CA LEU A 50 -17.16 -4.57 -9.49
C LEU A 50 -17.60 -3.46 -10.45
N GLY A 51 -17.54 -3.70 -11.77
CA GLY A 51 -17.87 -2.71 -12.81
C GLY A 51 -16.83 -1.58 -12.88
N VAL A 52 -15.58 -1.81 -12.46
CA VAL A 52 -14.49 -0.86 -12.57
C VAL A 52 -13.78 -1.04 -13.93
N ASP A 53 -13.79 0.01 -14.74
CA ASP A 53 -13.10 0.00 -16.02
C ASP A 53 -11.62 0.38 -15.87
N ILE A 54 -10.75 -0.61 -15.87
CA ILE A 54 -9.29 -0.43 -15.78
C ILE A 54 -8.74 0.37 -16.97
N LYS A 55 -9.39 0.37 -18.14
CA LYS A 55 -8.97 1.21 -19.28
C LYS A 55 -9.25 2.70 -19.04
N ALA A 56 -10.21 3.01 -18.18
CA ALA A 56 -10.54 4.38 -17.83
C ALA A 56 -9.58 4.98 -16.79
N VAL A 57 -8.72 4.18 -16.13
CA VAL A 57 -7.67 4.68 -15.24
C VAL A 57 -6.75 5.63 -16.01
N ASP A 58 -6.52 6.81 -15.46
CA ASP A 58 -5.69 7.86 -16.08
C ASP A 58 -4.32 7.99 -15.42
N ILE A 59 -4.14 7.57 -14.16
CA ILE A 59 -2.85 7.51 -13.47
C ILE A 59 -2.82 6.26 -12.59
N ALA A 60 -1.68 5.56 -12.56
CA ALA A 60 -1.45 4.47 -11.64
C ALA A 60 -0.24 4.74 -10.74
N PHE A 61 -0.25 4.15 -9.55
CA PHE A 61 0.79 4.28 -8.54
C PHE A 61 1.19 2.89 -8.05
N LEU A 62 2.48 2.71 -7.82
CA LEU A 62 3.00 1.56 -7.09
C LEU A 62 3.53 2.03 -5.75
N SER A 63 3.01 1.47 -4.67
CA SER A 63 3.43 1.82 -3.31
C SER A 63 4.88 1.41 -3.03
N HIS A 64 5.28 0.22 -3.48
CA HIS A 64 6.62 -0.32 -3.29
C HIS A 64 6.86 -1.53 -4.21
N ALA A 65 8.08 -2.06 -4.20
CA ALA A 65 8.55 -3.04 -5.18
C ALA A 65 8.19 -4.50 -4.90
N HIS A 66 7.47 -4.84 -3.82
CA HIS A 66 7.16 -6.23 -3.52
C HIS A 66 6.13 -6.81 -4.51
N ASP A 67 6.31 -8.09 -4.84
CA ASP A 67 5.59 -8.80 -5.89
C ASP A 67 4.08 -8.91 -5.64
N ASP A 68 3.64 -8.94 -4.38
CA ASP A 68 2.23 -8.91 -3.98
C ASP A 68 1.54 -7.55 -4.21
N HIS A 69 2.29 -6.51 -4.63
CA HIS A 69 1.80 -5.20 -5.05
C HIS A 69 2.07 -4.92 -6.53
N CYS A 70 3.22 -5.38 -7.05
CA CYS A 70 3.66 -5.07 -8.42
C CYS A 70 3.50 -6.22 -9.42
N GLY A 71 3.18 -7.44 -8.99
CA GLY A 71 3.12 -8.61 -9.87
C GLY A 71 2.10 -8.49 -11.00
N GLY A 72 1.00 -7.76 -10.77
CA GLY A 72 -0.01 -7.46 -11.78
C GLY A 72 0.33 -6.30 -12.72
N LEU A 73 1.44 -5.59 -12.52
CA LEU A 73 1.78 -4.35 -13.25
C LEU A 73 1.86 -4.56 -14.77
N GLU A 74 2.47 -5.65 -15.23
CA GLU A 74 2.51 -5.95 -16.66
C GLU A 74 1.11 -6.11 -17.28
N LEU A 75 0.21 -6.76 -16.55
CA LEU A 75 -1.17 -6.98 -17.00
C LEU A 75 -1.94 -5.67 -17.06
N PHE A 76 -1.72 -4.78 -16.07
CA PHE A 76 -2.25 -3.42 -16.13
C PHE A 76 -1.74 -2.67 -17.36
N LEU A 77 -0.44 -2.64 -17.62
CA LEU A 77 0.18 -1.92 -18.74
C LEU A 77 -0.31 -2.46 -20.12
N LYS A 78 -0.59 -3.74 -20.21
CA LYS A 78 -1.19 -4.36 -21.40
C LYS A 78 -2.69 -4.04 -21.55
N ARG A 79 -3.42 -3.87 -20.45
CA ARG A 79 -4.86 -3.60 -20.44
C ARG A 79 -5.15 -2.12 -20.64
N ASN A 80 -4.33 -1.25 -20.05
CA ASN A 80 -4.40 0.20 -20.15
C ASN A 80 -3.17 0.70 -20.91
N ASP A 81 -3.37 1.33 -22.05
CA ASP A 81 -2.29 1.73 -22.99
C ASP A 81 -1.84 3.19 -22.82
N ARG A 82 -2.40 3.95 -21.86
CA ARG A 82 -2.19 5.40 -21.74
C ARG A 82 -1.70 5.89 -20.38
N ALA A 83 -2.19 5.32 -19.27
CA ALA A 83 -1.93 5.83 -17.95
C ALA A 83 -0.44 5.75 -17.60
N PRO A 84 0.21 6.85 -17.19
CA PRO A 84 1.52 6.77 -16.58
C PRO A 84 1.44 6.01 -15.26
N VAL A 85 2.54 5.35 -14.88
CA VAL A 85 2.69 4.69 -13.59
C VAL A 85 3.78 5.39 -12.80
N TYR A 86 3.46 5.90 -11.63
CA TYR A 86 4.42 6.54 -10.74
C TYR A 86 5.07 5.51 -9.83
N LEU A 87 6.40 5.46 -9.87
CA LEU A 87 7.24 4.50 -9.15
C LEU A 87 8.29 5.27 -8.34
N GLN A 88 8.58 4.83 -7.14
CA GLN A 88 9.72 5.35 -6.40
C GLN A 88 11.02 4.93 -7.11
N LYS A 89 12.03 5.80 -7.20
CA LYS A 89 13.24 5.60 -8.02
C LYS A 89 14.05 4.34 -7.66
N GLU A 90 13.99 3.89 -6.40
CA GLU A 90 14.70 2.70 -5.93
C GLU A 90 13.94 1.39 -6.20
N VAL A 91 12.77 1.45 -6.87
CA VAL A 91 11.91 0.28 -7.17
C VAL A 91 12.62 -0.85 -7.91
N TRP A 92 13.71 -0.54 -8.63
CA TRP A 92 14.49 -1.49 -9.40
C TRP A 92 15.58 -2.22 -8.60
N GLY A 93 15.62 -2.08 -7.28
CA GLY A 93 16.48 -2.86 -6.40
C GLY A 93 16.22 -4.37 -6.49
N GLU A 94 17.05 -5.16 -5.86
CA GLU A 94 16.88 -6.62 -5.77
C GLU A 94 16.39 -6.98 -4.36
N TYR A 95 15.05 -7.14 -4.23
CA TYR A 95 14.39 -7.38 -2.95
C TYR A 95 14.06 -8.86 -2.78
N TYR A 96 14.26 -9.37 -1.56
CA TYR A 96 14.15 -10.79 -1.24
C TYR A 96 13.44 -11.01 0.09
N VAL A 97 12.71 -12.11 0.18
CA VAL A 97 12.31 -12.71 1.45
C VAL A 97 13.38 -13.73 1.84
N VAL A 98 14.01 -13.50 2.98
CA VAL A 98 15.08 -14.39 3.51
C VAL A 98 14.65 -14.93 4.87
N THR A 99 14.51 -16.25 4.96
CA THR A 99 14.27 -17.00 6.20
C THR A 99 15.30 -18.08 6.34
N PRO A 100 15.40 -18.83 7.47
CA PRO A 100 16.34 -19.93 7.60
C PRO A 100 16.22 -20.99 6.49
N ASP A 101 15.01 -21.16 5.93
CA ASP A 101 14.71 -22.25 5.00
C ASP A 101 14.56 -21.78 3.54
N LYS A 102 14.50 -20.46 3.28
CA LYS A 102 14.30 -19.93 1.92
C LYS A 102 14.97 -18.58 1.69
N CYS A 103 15.34 -18.36 0.44
CA CYS A 103 15.75 -17.05 -0.09
C CYS A 103 15.03 -16.89 -1.44
N GLU A 104 13.96 -16.09 -1.46
CA GLU A 104 13.09 -15.92 -2.62
C GLU A 104 13.09 -14.47 -3.08
N TYR A 105 13.19 -14.27 -4.39
CA TYR A 105 13.06 -12.95 -4.99
C TYR A 105 11.61 -12.46 -4.83
N ALA A 106 11.44 -11.28 -4.29
CA ALA A 106 10.16 -10.65 -4.04
C ALA A 106 10.06 -9.25 -4.69
N GLY A 107 11.01 -8.92 -5.57
CA GLY A 107 11.06 -7.62 -6.21
C GLY A 107 10.32 -7.56 -7.54
N MET A 108 10.37 -6.40 -8.17
CA MET A 108 9.74 -6.12 -9.46
C MET A 108 10.48 -6.84 -10.60
N ASP A 109 9.73 -7.42 -11.56
CA ASP A 109 10.32 -8.06 -12.74
C ASP A 109 11.08 -7.04 -13.60
N LYS A 110 12.39 -7.26 -13.78
CA LYS A 110 13.25 -6.42 -14.63
C LYS A 110 12.81 -6.36 -16.11
N ALA A 111 12.05 -7.37 -16.59
CA ALA A 111 11.49 -7.34 -17.94
C ALA A 111 10.52 -6.17 -18.17
N LEU A 112 10.01 -5.55 -17.09
CA LEU A 112 9.14 -4.38 -17.15
C LEU A 112 9.84 -3.12 -17.69
N HIS A 113 11.17 -3.08 -17.78
CA HIS A 113 11.92 -2.00 -18.46
C HIS A 113 11.48 -1.75 -19.91
N ARG A 114 10.85 -2.73 -20.56
CA ARG A 114 10.25 -2.51 -21.90
C ARG A 114 9.10 -1.50 -21.92
N PHE A 115 8.61 -1.07 -20.76
CA PHE A 115 7.55 -0.07 -20.59
C PHE A 115 8.07 1.23 -19.93
N ASP A 116 9.38 1.50 -19.97
CA ASP A 116 10.01 2.67 -19.32
C ASP A 116 9.38 4.01 -19.74
N ASP A 117 8.85 4.09 -20.95
CA ASP A 117 8.13 5.25 -21.47
C ASP A 117 6.86 5.59 -20.68
N ARG A 118 6.27 4.57 -20.02
CA ARG A 118 5.08 4.69 -19.16
C ARG A 118 5.44 5.05 -17.71
N PHE A 119 6.68 4.87 -17.28
CA PHE A 119 7.09 5.06 -15.89
C PHE A 119 7.47 6.52 -15.59
N ARG A 120 7.11 6.96 -14.40
CA ARG A 120 7.46 8.27 -13.82
C ARG A 120 8.11 8.01 -12.48
N LEU A 121 9.43 8.14 -12.43
CA LEU A 121 10.20 7.91 -11.20
C LEU A 121 10.07 9.12 -10.27
N THR A 122 9.83 8.86 -8.99
CA THR A 122 9.63 9.86 -7.93
C THR A 122 10.68 9.74 -6.83
N GLU A 123 10.87 10.83 -6.11
CA GLU A 123 11.74 10.89 -4.92
C GLU A 123 11.25 12.00 -3.99
N GLY A 124 11.33 11.76 -2.68
CA GLY A 124 10.92 12.75 -1.67
C GLY A 124 9.46 13.13 -1.79
N VAL A 125 9.15 14.42 -1.91
CA VAL A 125 7.78 14.92 -2.12
C VAL A 125 7.61 15.33 -3.57
N THR A 126 6.63 14.75 -4.25
CA THR A 126 6.29 15.02 -5.64
C THR A 126 4.83 15.46 -5.73
N VAL A 127 4.59 16.74 -5.95
CA VAL A 127 3.25 17.29 -6.22
C VAL A 127 2.95 17.09 -7.71
N ILE A 128 1.93 16.28 -8.02
CA ILE A 128 1.46 16.04 -9.39
C ILE A 128 0.54 17.18 -9.81
N ASP A 129 -0.42 17.50 -8.95
CA ASP A 129 -1.34 18.64 -9.09
C ASP A 129 -1.95 19.02 -7.72
N ASP A 130 -3.05 19.78 -7.73
CA ASP A 130 -3.77 20.20 -6.52
C ASP A 130 -4.57 19.08 -5.83
N GLU A 131 -4.79 17.94 -6.50
CA GLU A 131 -5.45 16.75 -5.93
C GLU A 131 -4.46 15.70 -5.44
N LEU A 132 -3.28 15.56 -6.09
CA LEU A 132 -2.38 14.43 -5.92
C LEU A 132 -0.98 14.84 -5.46
N THR A 133 -0.54 14.30 -4.34
CA THR A 133 0.84 14.44 -3.85
C THR A 133 1.39 13.07 -3.44
N LEU A 134 2.53 12.69 -4.03
CA LEU A 134 3.32 11.53 -3.61
C LEU A 134 4.41 11.96 -2.63
N PHE A 135 4.74 11.09 -1.71
CA PHE A 135 5.91 11.28 -0.86
C PHE A 135 6.55 9.93 -0.53
N SER A 136 7.84 9.93 -0.22
CA SER A 136 8.60 8.77 0.22
C SER A 136 9.35 9.07 1.51
N GLY A 137 9.66 8.01 2.28
CA GLY A 137 10.37 8.09 3.54
C GLY A 137 9.49 8.53 4.71
N GLY A 138 9.34 7.65 5.71
CA GLY A 138 8.72 7.97 7.00
C GLY A 138 9.64 8.87 7.84
N MET A 139 9.06 9.55 8.83
CA MET A 139 9.81 10.33 9.82
C MET A 139 10.25 9.44 10.99
N GLY A 140 11.50 9.00 10.97
CA GLY A 140 12.07 8.12 12.01
C GLY A 140 11.79 6.63 11.75
N ARG A 141 11.99 5.82 12.79
CA ARG A 141 11.74 4.38 12.81
C ARG A 141 11.07 3.95 14.12
N ASP A 142 10.23 4.81 14.67
CA ASP A 142 9.44 4.48 15.85
C ASP A 142 8.43 3.38 15.51
N TYR A 143 8.17 2.50 16.47
CA TYR A 143 7.21 1.40 16.31
C TYR A 143 7.52 0.50 15.09
N TRP A 144 8.81 0.24 14.86
CA TRP A 144 9.29 -0.57 13.76
C TRP A 144 8.78 -2.01 13.86
N SER A 145 8.19 -2.53 12.81
CA SER A 145 7.66 -3.88 12.78
C SER A 145 8.77 -4.92 12.64
N HIS A 146 8.76 -5.98 13.47
CA HIS A 146 9.64 -7.14 13.32
C HIS A 146 9.24 -8.00 12.11
N ALA A 147 8.03 -7.83 11.58
CA ALA A 147 7.62 -8.48 10.33
C ALA A 147 8.54 -8.09 9.16
N ASN A 148 9.21 -6.93 9.24
CA ASN A 148 10.25 -6.51 8.30
C ASN A 148 11.53 -7.35 8.36
N ASP A 149 11.74 -8.14 9.42
CA ASP A 149 13.02 -8.84 9.66
C ASP A 149 13.36 -9.93 8.64
N THR A 150 12.40 -10.38 7.86
CA THR A 150 12.63 -11.33 6.76
C THR A 150 12.83 -10.66 5.41
N LEU A 151 12.68 -9.33 5.32
CA LEU A 151 12.81 -8.58 4.07
C LEU A 151 14.22 -8.01 3.95
N CYS A 152 14.86 -8.29 2.82
CA CYS A 152 16.24 -7.94 2.54
C CYS A 152 16.40 -7.31 1.15
N GLU A 153 17.36 -6.42 1.02
CA GLU A 153 17.85 -5.92 -0.26
C GLU A 153 19.19 -6.62 -0.57
N LYS A 154 19.34 -7.20 -1.76
CA LYS A 154 20.62 -7.79 -2.15
C LYS A 154 21.60 -6.70 -2.58
N VAL A 155 22.77 -6.69 -1.97
CA VAL A 155 23.87 -5.77 -2.29
C VAL A 155 25.14 -6.59 -2.51
N GLY A 156 25.55 -6.76 -3.77
CA GLY A 156 26.61 -7.70 -4.12
C GLY A 156 26.20 -9.13 -3.81
N ASP A 157 26.94 -9.82 -2.95
CA ASP A 157 26.63 -11.19 -2.49
C ASP A 157 25.92 -11.22 -1.13
N ASP A 158 25.70 -10.07 -0.49
CA ASP A 158 25.10 -9.95 0.83
C ASP A 158 23.59 -9.63 0.73
N PHE A 159 22.85 -9.96 1.82
CA PHE A 159 21.42 -9.70 1.98
C PHE A 159 21.17 -8.87 3.26
N PRO A 160 21.61 -7.60 3.31
CA PRO A 160 21.25 -6.73 4.43
C PRO A 160 19.75 -6.52 4.52
N LYS A 161 19.26 -6.17 5.72
CA LYS A 161 17.85 -5.82 5.93
C LYS A 161 17.45 -4.68 5.01
N ASP A 162 16.27 -4.80 4.42
CA ASP A 162 15.71 -3.75 3.57
C ASP A 162 15.50 -2.46 4.38
N ALA A 163 15.89 -1.35 3.79
CA ALA A 163 15.65 -0.01 4.33
C ALA A 163 14.35 0.62 3.80
N PHE A 164 13.64 -0.09 2.92
CA PHE A 164 12.39 0.32 2.29
C PHE A 164 12.44 1.68 1.60
N ARG A 165 13.57 1.99 0.95
CA ARG A 165 13.74 3.22 0.17
C ARG A 165 12.85 3.25 -1.07
N HIS A 166 12.40 2.08 -1.52
CA HIS A 166 11.48 1.89 -2.64
C HIS A 166 10.00 2.13 -2.29
N GLU A 167 9.68 2.43 -1.02
CA GLU A 167 8.30 2.72 -0.59
C GLU A 167 7.95 4.19 -0.82
N GLN A 168 6.74 4.42 -1.31
CA GLN A 168 6.11 5.74 -1.44
C GLN A 168 4.62 5.65 -1.10
N ASP A 169 4.08 6.78 -0.66
CA ASP A 169 2.70 6.93 -0.23
C ASP A 169 2.02 8.04 -1.04
N LEU A 170 0.68 7.96 -1.16
CA LEU A 170 -0.12 8.89 -1.94
C LEU A 170 -1.12 9.64 -1.06
N LEU A 171 -1.12 10.95 -1.15
CA LEU A 171 -2.16 11.83 -0.65
C LEU A 171 -3.10 12.21 -1.79
N VAL A 172 -4.41 11.98 -1.58
CA VAL A 172 -5.47 12.38 -2.53
C VAL A 172 -6.40 13.36 -1.81
N THR A 173 -6.48 14.59 -2.31
CA THR A 173 -7.38 15.62 -1.80
C THR A 173 -8.54 15.82 -2.77
N SER A 174 -9.75 15.43 -2.37
CA SER A 174 -10.95 15.45 -3.21
C SER A 174 -12.18 15.76 -2.36
N GLY A 175 -13.08 16.60 -2.84
CA GLY A 175 -14.28 16.99 -2.10
C GLY A 175 -13.98 17.72 -0.77
N GLY A 176 -12.82 18.37 -0.64
CA GLY A 176 -12.39 19.05 0.59
C GLY A 176 -11.87 18.13 1.69
N ARG A 177 -11.71 16.83 1.43
CA ARG A 177 -11.13 15.83 2.32
C ARG A 177 -9.84 15.27 1.74
N THR A 178 -8.89 14.90 2.60
CA THR A 178 -7.63 14.30 2.20
C THR A 178 -7.54 12.86 2.71
N ALA A 179 -7.34 11.91 1.80
CA ALA A 179 -7.03 10.52 2.12
C ALA A 179 -5.54 10.22 1.88
N LEU A 180 -4.95 9.46 2.80
CA LEU A 180 -3.63 8.84 2.66
C LEU A 180 -3.80 7.39 2.20
N PHE A 181 -3.10 7.02 1.15
CA PHE A 181 -2.96 5.64 0.68
C PHE A 181 -1.51 5.22 0.88
N ALA A 182 -1.31 4.17 1.66
CA ALA A 182 -0.03 3.49 1.85
C ALA A 182 -0.21 1.99 1.56
N GLY A 183 0.80 1.35 0.97
CA GLY A 183 0.75 -0.08 0.69
C GLY A 183 0.83 -0.89 1.97
N CYS A 184 2.00 -1.48 2.23
CA CYS A 184 2.28 -2.22 3.46
C CYS A 184 2.68 -1.33 4.64
N ALA A 185 3.07 -0.08 4.40
CA ALA A 185 3.62 0.82 5.41
C ALA A 185 4.86 0.22 6.12
N HIS A 186 5.82 -0.30 5.36
CA HIS A 186 7.07 -0.87 5.89
C HIS A 186 7.89 0.12 6.70
N ASN A 187 7.87 1.42 6.31
CA ASN A 187 8.48 2.49 7.10
C ASN A 187 7.76 2.78 8.43
N GLY A 188 6.67 2.06 8.70
CA GLY A 188 5.82 2.18 9.88
C GLY A 188 4.73 3.25 9.70
N ILE A 189 3.45 2.82 9.87
CA ILE A 189 2.29 3.70 9.65
C ILE A 189 2.35 5.00 10.47
N VAL A 190 2.89 4.97 11.69
CA VAL A 190 3.04 6.17 12.52
C VAL A 190 4.04 7.15 11.92
N ASN A 191 5.15 6.65 11.38
CA ASN A 191 6.20 7.48 10.75
C ASN A 191 5.71 8.07 9.41
N ILE A 192 4.94 7.30 8.64
CA ILE A 192 4.30 7.75 7.40
C ILE A 192 3.26 8.85 7.71
N LEU A 193 2.43 8.65 8.75
CA LEU A 193 1.46 9.67 9.18
C LEU A 193 2.14 10.97 9.60
N ARG A 194 3.23 10.92 10.37
CA ARG A 194 4.00 12.11 10.76
C ARG A 194 4.53 12.84 9.53
N ARG A 195 4.99 12.10 8.51
CA ARG A 195 5.44 12.71 7.25
C ARG A 195 4.29 13.34 6.48
N ALA A 196 3.15 12.68 6.40
CA ALA A 196 1.94 13.22 5.79
C ALA A 196 1.47 14.50 6.53
N GLU A 197 1.51 14.49 7.86
CA GLU A 197 1.16 15.64 8.71
C GLU A 197 2.10 16.83 8.48
N GLU A 198 3.40 16.59 8.29
CA GLU A 198 4.37 17.64 7.95
C GLU A 198 4.03 18.30 6.60
N ILE A 199 3.64 17.50 5.61
CA ILE A 199 3.27 17.98 4.26
C ILE A 199 1.94 18.74 4.29
N LEU A 200 0.93 18.22 5.01
CA LEU A 200 -0.43 18.76 5.03
C LEU A 200 -0.61 19.89 6.06
N GLY A 201 0.25 19.99 7.07
CA GLY A 201 0.04 20.85 8.24
C GLY A 201 -1.08 20.35 9.19
N ARG A 202 -1.64 19.16 8.95
CA ARG A 202 -2.72 18.51 9.73
C ARG A 202 -2.72 17.01 9.48
N SER A 203 -3.41 16.23 10.29
CA SER A 203 -3.64 14.81 10.00
C SER A 203 -4.54 14.63 8.77
N PRO A 204 -4.36 13.56 7.97
CA PRO A 204 -5.29 13.19 6.91
C PRO A 204 -6.66 12.82 7.50
N ASP A 205 -7.73 13.05 6.74
CA ASP A 205 -9.10 12.72 7.18
C ASP A 205 -9.35 11.21 7.19
N VAL A 206 -8.72 10.50 6.25
CA VAL A 206 -8.87 9.04 6.07
C VAL A 206 -7.53 8.41 5.70
N VAL A 207 -7.32 7.18 6.12
CA VAL A 207 -6.13 6.37 5.79
C VAL A 207 -6.58 5.01 5.25
N PHE A 208 -6.04 4.60 4.12
CA PHE A 208 -6.13 3.26 3.56
C PHE A 208 -4.72 2.65 3.51
N ALA A 209 -4.44 1.65 4.34
CA ALA A 209 -3.10 1.08 4.43
C ALA A 209 -3.07 -0.32 5.06
N GLY A 210 -2.13 -1.14 4.65
CA GLY A 210 -1.59 -2.19 5.49
C GLY A 210 -0.69 -1.58 6.57
N PHE A 211 -0.62 -2.19 7.76
CA PHE A 211 0.21 -1.68 8.86
C PHE A 211 1.41 -2.57 9.16
N HIS A 212 1.61 -3.59 8.34
CA HIS A 212 2.70 -4.57 8.42
C HIS A 212 2.91 -5.13 9.84
N LEU A 213 1.81 -5.56 10.49
CA LEU A 213 1.81 -6.11 11.86
C LEU A 213 1.71 -7.65 11.89
N PHE A 214 1.93 -8.28 10.75
CA PHE A 214 1.94 -9.73 10.58
C PHE A 214 3.01 -10.13 9.56
N ASN A 215 3.87 -11.07 9.91
CA ASN A 215 4.84 -11.66 9.00
C ASN A 215 4.27 -12.91 8.34
N PRO A 216 3.90 -12.89 7.04
CA PRO A 216 3.31 -14.04 6.37
C PRO A 216 4.30 -15.19 6.19
N SER A 217 5.61 -14.91 6.03
CA SER A 217 6.65 -15.91 5.82
C SER A 217 6.92 -16.77 7.05
N LEU A 218 6.73 -16.21 8.24
CA LEU A 218 6.90 -16.89 9.52
C LEU A 218 5.55 -17.25 10.18
N ASN A 219 4.43 -16.83 9.58
CA ASN A 219 3.09 -16.90 10.16
C ASN A 219 3.04 -16.33 11.59
N ALA A 220 3.67 -15.19 11.80
CA ALA A 220 3.89 -14.60 13.11
C ALA A 220 3.26 -13.19 13.20
N PRO A 221 2.33 -12.97 14.15
CA PRO A 221 1.83 -11.62 14.47
C PRO A 221 2.89 -10.86 15.26
N GLU A 222 2.79 -9.53 15.22
CA GLU A 222 3.57 -8.65 16.09
C GLU A 222 3.17 -8.81 17.57
N PRO A 223 4.12 -8.56 18.50
CA PRO A 223 3.81 -8.55 19.93
C PRO A 223 2.70 -7.54 20.27
N ARG A 224 1.79 -7.92 21.16
CA ARG A 224 0.69 -7.07 21.63
C ARG A 224 1.16 -5.67 22.07
N ALA A 225 2.32 -5.59 22.73
CA ALA A 225 2.88 -4.32 23.17
C ALA A 225 3.17 -3.33 22.03
N LEU A 226 3.63 -3.83 20.87
CA LEU A 226 3.83 -3.00 19.68
C LEU A 226 2.48 -2.56 19.10
N ILE A 227 1.52 -3.47 19.01
CA ILE A 227 0.17 -3.18 18.50
C ILE A 227 -0.51 -2.12 19.38
N ASP A 228 -0.43 -2.24 20.71
CA ASP A 228 -0.97 -1.27 21.65
C ASP A 228 -0.30 0.11 21.53
N ALA A 229 1.02 0.15 21.32
CA ALA A 229 1.75 1.39 21.11
C ALA A 229 1.33 2.10 19.81
N VAL A 230 1.24 1.34 18.69
CA VAL A 230 0.71 1.85 17.42
C VAL A 230 -0.74 2.34 17.59
N ALA A 231 -1.60 1.57 18.25
CA ALA A 231 -2.99 1.94 18.50
C ALA A 231 -3.10 3.27 19.29
N GLY A 232 -2.24 3.48 20.29
CA GLY A 232 -2.18 4.73 21.06
C GLY A 232 -1.90 5.94 20.18
N GLU A 233 -0.94 5.84 19.27
CA GLU A 233 -0.59 6.88 18.30
C GLU A 233 -1.72 7.16 17.30
N LEU A 234 -2.36 6.10 16.78
CA LEU A 234 -3.50 6.25 15.87
C LEU A 234 -4.69 6.89 16.55
N LYS A 235 -4.99 6.48 17.80
CA LYS A 235 -6.10 6.99 18.59
C LYS A 235 -5.99 8.49 18.92
N ALA A 236 -4.76 8.99 19.07
CA ALA A 236 -4.50 10.40 19.32
C ALA A 236 -4.95 11.33 18.17
N ARG A 237 -5.06 10.80 16.94
CA ARG A 237 -5.53 11.50 15.75
C ARG A 237 -7.06 11.41 15.62
N THR A 238 -7.77 12.04 16.52
CA THR A 238 -9.22 11.87 16.74
C THR A 238 -10.12 12.12 15.52
N ASN A 239 -9.63 12.87 14.52
CA ASN A 239 -10.39 13.20 13.32
C ASN A 239 -10.01 12.32 12.11
N THR A 240 -9.12 11.33 12.29
CA THR A 240 -8.68 10.42 11.23
C THR A 240 -9.43 9.10 11.33
N LYS A 241 -10.05 8.68 10.23
CA LYS A 241 -10.62 7.33 10.06
C LYS A 241 -9.61 6.42 9.37
N TYR A 242 -9.45 5.21 9.88
CA TYR A 242 -8.52 4.20 9.33
C TYR A 242 -9.29 3.06 8.68
N TYR A 243 -8.84 2.65 7.50
CA TYR A 243 -9.20 1.41 6.83
C TYR A 243 -7.93 0.61 6.63
N THR A 244 -7.87 -0.57 7.23
CA THR A 244 -6.69 -1.43 7.19
C THR A 244 -7.02 -2.86 6.79
N GLY A 245 -6.01 -3.60 6.35
CA GLY A 245 -6.14 -4.99 5.90
C GLY A 245 -4.79 -5.57 5.55
N HIS A 246 -4.78 -6.54 4.65
CA HIS A 246 -3.59 -7.11 4.02
C HIS A 246 -2.52 -7.52 5.06
N CYS A 247 -1.32 -6.93 5.01
CA CYS A 247 -0.20 -7.24 5.91
C CYS A 247 -0.41 -6.80 7.38
N THR A 248 -1.50 -6.11 7.71
CA THR A 248 -1.89 -5.89 9.12
C THR A 248 -2.18 -7.20 9.84
N GLY A 249 -2.78 -8.16 9.12
CA GLY A 249 -3.23 -9.42 9.68
C GLY A 249 -4.50 -9.30 10.54
N LEU A 250 -5.33 -10.33 10.50
CA LEU A 250 -6.64 -10.31 11.19
C LEU A 250 -6.52 -10.25 12.72
N GLN A 251 -5.46 -10.82 13.29
CA GLN A 251 -5.25 -10.75 14.75
C GLN A 251 -4.94 -9.33 15.17
N ALA A 252 -3.94 -8.69 14.58
CA ALA A 252 -3.58 -7.32 14.90
C ALA A 252 -4.74 -6.35 14.64
N TYR A 253 -5.49 -6.55 13.54
CA TYR A 253 -6.71 -5.76 13.30
C TYR A 253 -7.72 -5.86 14.44
N ARG A 254 -8.00 -7.07 14.97
CA ARG A 254 -8.95 -7.23 16.10
C ARG A 254 -8.46 -6.48 17.33
N GLU A 255 -7.17 -6.57 17.64
CA GLU A 255 -6.55 -5.88 18.77
C GLU A 255 -6.60 -4.34 18.61
N LEU A 256 -6.31 -3.84 17.40
CA LEU A 256 -6.48 -2.43 17.05
C LEU A 256 -7.94 -1.98 17.19
N LYS A 257 -8.90 -2.80 16.73
CA LYS A 257 -10.34 -2.50 16.81
C LYS A 257 -10.85 -2.41 18.24
N GLU A 258 -10.33 -3.23 19.16
CA GLU A 258 -10.65 -3.13 20.60
C GLU A 258 -10.28 -1.75 21.18
N MET A 259 -9.17 -1.15 20.73
CA MET A 259 -8.67 0.12 21.25
C MET A 259 -9.24 1.34 20.52
N LEU A 260 -9.38 1.25 19.22
CA LEU A 260 -9.77 2.36 18.33
C LEU A 260 -11.30 2.43 18.11
N GLY A 261 -12.04 1.35 18.40
CA GLY A 261 -13.49 1.33 18.19
C GLY A 261 -13.87 1.70 16.74
N ASP A 262 -14.77 2.68 16.58
CA ASP A 262 -15.26 3.10 15.27
C ASP A 262 -14.25 3.90 14.43
N GLN A 263 -13.07 4.22 15.02
CA GLN A 263 -12.02 4.95 14.30
C GLN A 263 -11.30 4.07 13.27
N ILE A 264 -11.39 2.72 13.38
CA ILE A 264 -10.79 1.78 12.44
C ILE A 264 -11.80 0.74 11.94
N ASP A 265 -11.72 0.41 10.63
CA ASP A 265 -12.44 -0.70 10.02
C ASP A 265 -11.54 -1.50 9.08
N TYR A 266 -12.01 -2.71 8.69
CA TYR A 266 -11.29 -3.60 7.79
C TYR A 266 -11.69 -3.32 6.33
N MET A 267 -10.69 -3.31 5.43
CA MET A 267 -10.88 -3.13 3.99
C MET A 267 -10.74 -4.47 3.24
N SER A 268 -11.81 -5.27 3.18
CA SER A 268 -11.81 -6.51 2.38
C SER A 268 -11.92 -6.22 0.88
N GLY A 269 -11.44 -7.13 0.04
CA GLY A 269 -11.72 -7.10 -1.40
C GLY A 269 -13.22 -7.02 -1.68
N GLY A 270 -13.65 -6.12 -2.55
CA GLY A 270 -15.04 -5.81 -2.85
C GLY A 270 -15.67 -4.72 -1.97
N SER A 271 -14.98 -4.26 -0.92
CA SER A 271 -15.45 -3.10 -0.15
C SER A 271 -15.43 -1.82 -0.99
N VAL A 272 -16.44 -0.98 -0.78
CA VAL A 272 -16.58 0.34 -1.41
C VAL A 272 -16.81 1.38 -0.34
N PHE A 273 -16.04 2.45 -0.37
CA PHE A 273 -16.10 3.56 0.60
C PHE A 273 -16.34 4.88 -0.13
N GLU A 274 -17.31 5.65 0.36
CA GLU A 274 -17.54 7.03 -0.06
C GLU A 274 -16.93 7.98 0.99
N ILE A 275 -15.99 8.84 0.56
CA ILE A 275 -15.19 9.73 1.42
C ILE A 275 -15.57 11.19 1.20
#